data_ee79bfab641269383be7a998af4722e8
#
_entry.id   ee79bfab641269383be7a998af4722e8
#
_cell.length_a   1.000
_cell.length_b   1.000
_cell.length_c   1.000
_cell.angle_alpha   90.00
_cell.angle_beta   90.00
_cell.angle_gamma   90.00
#
_symmetry.space_group_name_H-M   'P 1'
#
loop_
_entity.id
_entity.type
_entity.pdbx_description
1 polymer ?
#
loop_
_entity_poly.entity_id
_entity_poly.type
_entity_poly.pdbx_seq_one_letter_code
_entity_poly.pdbx_strand_id
1 'polypeptide(L)'
;MFWHSLEHVSNYESVLYSLKSLTSKNAKVLIALPNYLSFDARYYGSVWAAFDVPRHRFHFSPNGLKSVMADFGFKLVNTHPLYLDAFYISMISEKYKNNKLYFLFGMFIGLISNVMGLFNSNYSSTAFIFKKGV
;
A
#
# COMPACT_ATOMS: atom_id res chain seq x y z
N MET A 1 -14.75 -0.96 1.14
CA MET A 1 -13.49 -1.03 0.38
C MET A 1 -12.73 0.28 0.56
N PHE A 2 -11.44 0.20 0.85
CA PHE A 2 -10.49 1.32 0.88
C PHE A 2 -9.46 1.09 -0.20
N TRP A 3 -9.51 1.86 -1.27
CA TRP A 3 -8.57 1.78 -2.37
C TRP A 3 -7.75 3.05 -2.40
N HIS A 4 -6.49 2.97 -1.97
CA HIS A 4 -5.60 4.12 -1.80
C HIS A 4 -6.32 5.28 -1.10
N SER A 5 -6.91 5.02 0.07
CA SER A 5 -7.73 6.00 0.78
C SER A 5 -7.55 5.98 2.30
N LEU A 6 -7.16 4.85 2.89
CA LEU A 6 -6.94 4.77 4.34
C LEU A 6 -5.73 5.60 4.80
N GLU A 7 -4.73 5.76 3.95
CA GLU A 7 -3.54 6.58 4.18
C GLU A 7 -3.82 8.09 4.22
N HIS A 8 -4.96 8.53 3.69
CA HIS A 8 -5.35 9.95 3.64
C HIS A 8 -6.16 10.41 4.85
N VAL A 9 -6.73 9.49 5.63
CA VAL A 9 -7.62 9.86 6.73
C VAL A 9 -6.83 10.55 7.86
N SER A 10 -7.48 11.48 8.55
CA SER A 10 -6.86 12.18 9.68
C SER A 10 -6.75 11.32 10.94
N ASN A 11 -7.64 10.35 11.10
CA ASN A 11 -7.69 9.41 12.23
C ASN A 11 -8.20 8.05 11.74
N TYR A 12 -7.29 7.14 11.47
CA TYR A 12 -7.63 5.80 10.98
C TYR A 12 -8.35 4.95 12.05
N GLU A 13 -8.07 5.17 13.33
CA GLU A 13 -8.72 4.43 14.42
C GLU A 13 -10.23 4.69 14.42
N SER A 14 -10.64 5.96 14.33
CA SER A 14 -12.06 6.34 14.24
C SER A 14 -12.76 5.69 13.03
N VAL A 15 -12.06 5.66 11.88
CA VAL A 15 -12.57 5.00 10.66
C VAL A 15 -12.72 3.50 10.88
N LEU A 16 -11.75 2.83 11.53
CA LEU A 16 -11.80 1.40 11.80
C LEU A 16 -12.84 1.03 12.86
N TYR A 17 -13.07 1.89 13.86
CA TYR A 17 -14.21 1.73 14.79
C TYR A 17 -15.55 1.77 14.05
N SER A 18 -15.74 2.76 13.18
CA SER A 18 -16.94 2.87 12.35
C SER A 18 -17.08 1.66 11.42
N LEU A 19 -15.99 1.23 10.79
CA LEU A 19 -15.96 0.04 9.95
C LEU A 19 -16.39 -1.21 10.74
N LYS A 20 -15.84 -1.38 11.95
CA LYS A 20 -16.20 -2.51 12.83
C LYS A 20 -17.68 -2.52 13.18
N SER A 21 -18.28 -1.37 13.46
CA SER A 21 -19.69 -1.28 13.82
C SER A 21 -20.62 -1.53 12.63
N LEU A 22 -20.25 -1.04 11.44
CA LEU A 22 -21.07 -1.10 10.22
C LEU A 22 -20.96 -2.43 9.47
N THR A 23 -19.92 -3.24 9.73
CA THR A 23 -19.75 -4.51 9.02
C THR A 23 -20.44 -5.66 9.75
N SER A 24 -21.17 -6.50 9.01
CA SER A 24 -21.77 -7.73 9.52
C SER A 24 -20.69 -8.80 9.84
N LYS A 25 -21.08 -9.83 10.60
CA LYS A 25 -20.23 -11.02 10.81
C LYS A 25 -19.85 -11.62 9.44
N ASN A 26 -18.61 -12.08 9.34
CA ASN A 26 -18.03 -12.64 8.11
C ASN A 26 -17.91 -11.68 6.92
N ALA A 27 -18.23 -10.39 7.06
CA ALA A 27 -18.02 -9.43 6.01
C ALA A 27 -16.54 -9.35 5.60
N LYS A 28 -16.30 -9.18 4.32
CA LYS A 28 -14.97 -8.97 3.77
C LYS A 28 -14.69 -7.48 3.59
N VAL A 29 -13.51 -7.06 4.00
CA VAL A 29 -13.00 -5.69 3.83
C VAL A 29 -11.76 -5.75 2.96
N LEU A 30 -11.76 -4.99 1.87
CA LEU A 30 -10.62 -4.86 0.98
C LEU A 30 -9.94 -3.52 1.25
N ILE A 31 -8.63 -3.55 1.47
CA ILE A 31 -7.78 -2.38 1.69
C ILE A 31 -6.58 -2.48 0.75
N ALA A 32 -6.40 -1.51 -0.15
CA ALA A 32 -5.24 -1.41 -1.02
C ALA A 32 -4.39 -0.22 -0.58
N LEU A 33 -3.08 -0.45 -0.34
CA LEU A 33 -2.14 0.53 0.18
C LEU A 33 -0.76 0.40 -0.46
N PRO A 34 -0.02 1.52 -0.60
CA PRO A 34 1.40 1.48 -0.90
C PRO A 34 2.19 0.85 0.25
N ASN A 35 3.31 0.21 -0.09
CA ASN A 35 4.19 -0.47 0.87
C ASN A 35 5.59 0.16 0.84
N TYR A 36 5.94 0.92 1.86
CA TYR A 36 7.25 1.57 1.96
C TYR A 36 8.43 0.60 2.18
N LEU A 37 8.17 -0.69 2.36
CA LEU A 37 9.19 -1.74 2.43
C LEU A 37 9.54 -2.34 1.07
N SER A 38 8.87 -1.92 -0.01
CA SER A 38 9.13 -2.39 -1.37
C SER A 38 10.53 -1.99 -1.87
N PHE A 39 10.98 -2.64 -2.95
CA PHE A 39 12.27 -2.33 -3.55
C PHE A 39 12.31 -0.88 -4.07
N ASP A 40 11.29 -0.46 -4.83
CA ASP A 40 11.21 0.89 -5.39
C ASP A 40 11.17 1.97 -4.29
N ALA A 41 10.46 1.73 -3.18
CA ALA A 41 10.46 2.64 -2.04
C ALA A 41 11.86 2.84 -1.45
N ARG A 42 12.63 1.75 -1.29
CA ARG A 42 14.02 1.83 -0.80
C ARG A 42 14.95 2.48 -1.82
N TYR A 43 14.76 2.20 -3.10
CA TYR A 43 15.58 2.76 -4.18
C TYR A 43 15.40 4.28 -4.30
N TYR A 44 14.16 4.76 -4.26
CA TYR A 44 13.85 6.19 -4.39
C TYR A 44 14.02 6.97 -3.08
N GLY A 45 13.93 6.31 -1.93
CA GLY A 45 14.04 6.98 -0.63
C GLY A 45 13.03 8.11 -0.48
N SER A 46 13.48 9.29 -0.08
CA SER A 46 12.60 10.45 0.19
C SER A 46 11.82 10.96 -1.03
N VAL A 47 12.25 10.64 -2.24
CA VAL A 47 11.56 11.04 -3.49
C VAL A 47 10.61 9.98 -4.02
N TRP A 48 10.39 8.90 -3.27
CA TRP A 48 9.38 7.90 -3.63
C TRP A 48 7.99 8.51 -3.69
N ALA A 49 7.36 8.44 -4.86
CA ALA A 49 6.13 9.18 -5.12
C ALA A 49 4.96 8.75 -4.21
N ALA A 50 4.94 7.50 -3.74
CA ALA A 50 3.88 7.03 -2.87
C ALA A 50 4.03 7.45 -1.40
N PHE A 51 5.10 8.14 -1.01
CA PHE A 51 5.08 8.86 0.27
C PHE A 51 4.08 10.01 0.27
N ASP A 52 3.96 10.72 -0.85
CA ASP A 52 2.94 11.75 -1.12
C ASP A 52 2.60 12.66 0.08
N VAL A 53 3.62 13.10 0.81
CA VAL A 53 3.47 13.99 1.99
C VAL A 53 3.12 15.40 1.53
N PRO A 54 2.14 16.09 2.15
CA PRO A 54 1.40 15.74 3.37
C PRO A 54 0.06 15.03 3.13
N ARG A 55 -0.27 14.62 1.90
CA ARG A 55 -1.56 13.99 1.58
C ARG A 55 -1.69 12.61 2.22
N HIS A 56 -0.64 11.77 2.14
CA HIS A 56 -0.55 10.54 2.90
C HIS A 56 -0.10 10.84 4.33
N ARG A 57 -1.01 10.67 5.27
CA ARG A 57 -0.74 10.90 6.71
C ARG A 57 -0.16 9.69 7.41
N PHE A 58 -0.46 8.51 6.89
CA PHE A 58 -0.02 7.24 7.44
C PHE A 58 0.63 6.39 6.35
N HIS A 59 1.71 5.71 6.73
CA HIS A 59 2.40 4.76 5.86
C HIS A 59 2.39 3.41 6.57
N PHE A 60 1.69 2.45 5.98
CA PHE A 60 1.54 1.12 6.56
C PHE A 60 2.55 0.15 5.95
N SER A 61 3.16 -0.69 6.79
CA SER A 61 3.77 -1.93 6.32
C SER A 61 2.71 -3.04 6.29
N PRO A 62 2.91 -4.11 5.53
CA PRO A 62 1.99 -5.25 5.51
C PRO A 62 1.71 -5.82 6.91
N ASN A 63 2.74 -5.97 7.73
CA ASN A 63 2.61 -6.46 9.10
C ASN A 63 1.95 -5.43 10.03
N GLY A 64 2.27 -4.14 9.87
CA GLY A 64 1.64 -3.07 10.64
C GLY A 64 0.14 -2.99 10.38
N LEU A 65 -0.29 -3.02 9.10
CA LEU A 65 -1.70 -3.06 8.75
C LEU A 65 -2.40 -4.29 9.32
N LYS A 66 -1.76 -5.48 9.20
CA LYS A 66 -2.30 -6.73 9.76
C LYS A 66 -2.53 -6.65 11.27
N SER A 67 -1.57 -6.08 12.01
CA SER A 67 -1.68 -5.89 13.46
C SER A 67 -2.83 -4.95 13.81
N VAL A 68 -2.85 -3.77 13.20
CA VAL A 68 -3.91 -2.78 13.41
C VAL A 68 -5.29 -3.37 13.13
N MET A 69 -5.46 -4.05 12.00
CA MET A 69 -6.74 -4.68 11.65
C MET A 69 -7.15 -5.78 12.63
N ALA A 70 -6.19 -6.54 13.19
CA ALA A 70 -6.45 -7.56 14.19
C ALA A 70 -7.00 -6.96 15.50
N ASP A 71 -6.47 -5.81 15.94
CA ASP A 71 -6.94 -5.09 17.14
C ASP A 71 -8.42 -4.67 17.00
N PHE A 72 -8.87 -4.41 15.78
CA PHE A 72 -10.28 -4.12 15.48
C PHE A 72 -11.14 -5.36 15.19
N GLY A 73 -10.58 -6.56 15.31
CA GLY A 73 -11.31 -7.82 15.14
C GLY A 73 -11.41 -8.30 13.69
N PHE A 74 -10.52 -7.84 12.81
CA PHE A 74 -10.44 -8.30 11.43
C PHE A 74 -9.22 -9.19 11.23
N LYS A 75 -9.41 -10.34 10.59
CA LYS A 75 -8.35 -11.30 10.27
C LYS A 75 -7.99 -11.23 8.80
N LEU A 76 -6.70 -11.16 8.49
CA LEU A 76 -6.22 -11.22 7.10
C LEU A 76 -6.56 -12.61 6.49
N VAL A 77 -7.18 -12.59 5.33
CA VAL A 77 -7.56 -13.80 4.57
C VAL A 77 -6.68 -13.99 3.35
N ASN A 78 -6.41 -12.90 2.61
CA ASN A 78 -5.63 -12.97 1.38
C ASN A 78 -4.95 -11.64 1.07
N THR A 79 -3.93 -11.69 0.20
CA THR A 79 -3.24 -10.52 -0.34
C THR A 79 -3.07 -10.66 -1.84
N HIS A 80 -3.20 -9.54 -2.54
CA HIS A 80 -2.99 -9.47 -3.99
C HIS A 80 -2.03 -8.33 -4.32
N PRO A 81 -0.90 -8.60 -4.99
CA PRO A 81 0.00 -7.55 -5.43
C PRO A 81 -0.64 -6.69 -6.52
N LEU A 82 -0.40 -5.39 -6.48
CA LEU A 82 -0.83 -4.43 -7.50
C LEU A 82 0.37 -4.11 -8.41
N TYR A 83 0.64 -5.00 -9.36
CA TYR A 83 1.85 -4.93 -10.21
C TYR A 83 1.98 -3.63 -11.01
N LEU A 84 0.87 -3.04 -11.46
CA LEU A 84 0.89 -1.81 -12.25
C LEU A 84 1.32 -0.59 -11.44
N ASP A 85 1.05 -0.60 -10.14
CA ASP A 85 1.42 0.50 -9.24
C ASP A 85 2.94 0.70 -9.19
N ALA A 86 3.72 -0.38 -9.22
CA ALA A 86 5.18 -0.29 -9.20
C ALA A 86 5.73 0.53 -10.39
N PHE A 87 5.15 0.35 -11.57
CA PHE A 87 5.53 1.11 -12.76
C PHE A 87 5.11 2.57 -12.64
N TYR A 88 3.86 2.82 -12.27
CA TYR A 88 3.32 4.17 -12.14
C TYR A 88 4.09 4.98 -11.08
N ILE A 89 4.24 4.42 -9.87
CA ILE A 89 4.93 5.06 -8.75
C ILE A 89 6.39 5.35 -9.12
N SER A 90 7.08 4.38 -9.76
CA SER A 90 8.46 4.57 -10.20
C SER A 90 8.59 5.65 -11.26
N MET A 91 7.69 5.72 -12.24
CA MET A 91 7.69 6.80 -13.24
C MET A 91 7.50 8.18 -12.61
N ILE A 92 6.60 8.33 -11.65
CA ILE A 92 6.39 9.61 -10.95
C ILE A 92 7.61 9.96 -10.08
N SER A 93 8.22 8.97 -9.41
CA SER A 93 9.43 9.17 -8.62
C SER A 93 10.60 9.65 -9.49
N GLU A 94 10.76 9.10 -10.70
CA GLU A 94 11.75 9.58 -11.67
C GLU A 94 11.45 11.02 -12.14
N LYS A 95 10.19 11.40 -12.30
CA LYS A 95 9.83 12.81 -12.59
C LYS A 95 10.24 13.74 -11.44
N TYR A 96 10.08 13.33 -10.19
CA TYR A 96 10.52 14.11 -9.03
C TYR A 96 12.04 14.31 -9.01
N LYS A 97 12.80 13.36 -9.57
CA LYS A 97 14.25 13.50 -9.80
C LYS A 97 14.62 14.35 -11.01
N ASN A 98 13.63 14.92 -11.73
CA ASN A 98 13.82 15.62 -12.99
C ASN A 98 14.49 14.78 -14.10
N ASN A 99 14.32 13.48 -14.08
CA ASN A 99 14.85 12.57 -15.08
C ASN A 99 14.07 12.71 -16.40
N LYS A 100 14.73 13.14 -17.47
CA LYS A 100 14.10 13.28 -18.80
C LYS A 100 13.65 11.92 -19.38
N LEU A 101 14.31 10.85 -18.99
CA LEU A 101 13.98 9.48 -19.39
C LEU A 101 13.11 8.76 -18.34
N TYR A 102 12.31 9.51 -17.59
CA TYR A 102 11.50 9.02 -16.47
C TYR A 102 10.65 7.78 -16.82
N PHE A 103 10.16 7.71 -18.04
CA PHE A 103 9.35 6.59 -18.50
C PHE A 103 10.18 5.29 -18.54
N LEU A 104 11.35 5.32 -19.20
CA LEU A 104 12.20 4.13 -19.35
C LEU A 104 12.74 3.66 -18.00
N PHE A 105 13.28 4.60 -17.19
CA PHE A 105 13.80 4.26 -15.86
C PHE A 105 12.70 3.82 -14.92
N GLY A 106 11.54 4.47 -14.94
CA GLY A 106 10.40 4.08 -14.12
C GLY A 106 9.88 2.68 -14.47
N MET A 107 9.80 2.33 -15.76
CA MET A 107 9.44 0.99 -16.19
C MET A 107 10.48 -0.04 -15.73
N PHE A 108 11.76 0.26 -15.85
CA PHE A 108 12.83 -0.64 -15.44
C PHE A 108 12.83 -0.88 -13.92
N ILE A 109 12.76 0.18 -13.10
CA ILE A 109 12.72 0.07 -11.64
C ILE A 109 11.43 -0.62 -11.17
N GLY A 110 10.28 -0.28 -11.79
CA GLY A 110 9.01 -0.95 -11.49
C GLY A 110 9.05 -2.45 -11.77
N LEU A 111 9.70 -2.86 -12.87
CA LEU A 111 9.91 -4.28 -13.18
C LEU A 111 10.78 -4.96 -12.12
N ILE A 112 11.90 -4.35 -11.74
CA ILE A 112 12.77 -4.88 -10.68
C ILE A 112 12.00 -4.99 -9.36
N SER A 113 11.21 -3.97 -9.01
CA SER A 113 10.40 -4.00 -7.78
C SER A 113 9.42 -5.16 -7.76
N ASN A 114 8.73 -5.41 -8.88
CA ASN A 114 7.83 -6.56 -9.00
C ASN A 114 8.58 -7.90 -8.90
N VAL A 115 9.73 -8.03 -9.56
CA VAL A 115 10.56 -9.24 -9.47
C VAL A 115 11.04 -9.47 -8.03
N MET A 116 11.52 -8.43 -7.35
CA MET A 116 11.94 -8.53 -5.94
C MET A 116 10.75 -8.90 -5.03
N GLY A 117 9.56 -8.40 -5.34
CA GLY A 117 8.32 -8.75 -4.65
C GLY A 117 7.97 -10.24 -4.71
N LEU A 118 8.34 -10.94 -5.81
CA LEU A 118 8.15 -12.39 -5.91
C LEU A 118 8.96 -13.16 -4.85
N PHE A 119 10.13 -12.64 -4.46
CA PHE A 119 11.00 -13.31 -3.49
C PHE A 119 10.71 -12.93 -2.03
N ASN A 120 10.28 -11.70 -1.77
CA ASN A 120 10.14 -11.19 -0.41
C ASN A 120 8.71 -10.73 -0.04
N SER A 121 7.77 -10.87 -0.97
CA SER A 121 6.36 -10.44 -0.83
C SER A 121 6.16 -8.93 -0.55
N ASN A 122 7.19 -8.11 -0.75
CA ASN A 122 7.14 -6.66 -0.61
C ASN A 122 6.98 -5.98 -1.97
N TYR A 123 5.77 -6.04 -2.50
CA TYR A 123 5.40 -5.30 -3.71
C TYR A 123 5.20 -3.82 -3.40
N SER A 124 5.29 -2.95 -4.42
CA SER A 124 5.12 -1.49 -4.31
C SER A 124 3.77 -1.11 -3.69
N SER A 125 2.72 -1.81 -4.10
CA SER A 125 1.38 -1.73 -3.50
C SER A 125 0.77 -3.11 -3.38
N THR A 126 -0.07 -3.29 -2.37
CA THR A 126 -0.75 -4.57 -2.12
C THR A 126 -2.20 -4.32 -1.69
N ALA A 127 -3.12 -5.10 -2.25
CA ALA A 127 -4.50 -5.19 -1.80
C ALA A 127 -4.64 -6.32 -0.79
N PHE A 128 -5.16 -6.00 0.38
CA PHE A 128 -5.36 -6.91 1.50
C PHE A 128 -6.86 -7.22 1.64
N ILE A 129 -7.22 -8.48 1.78
CA ILE A 129 -8.58 -8.91 2.07
C ILE A 129 -8.64 -9.37 3.51
N PHE A 130 -9.38 -8.63 4.30
CA PHE A 130 -9.68 -8.98 5.70
C PHE A 130 -11.10 -9.52 5.83
N LYS A 131 -11.32 -10.38 6.83
CA LYS A 131 -12.63 -10.89 7.22
C LYS A 131 -12.88 -10.49 8.66
N LYS A 132 -14.09 -9.97 8.95
CA LYS A 132 -14.50 -9.71 10.33
C LYS A 132 -14.63 -11.02 11.08
N GLY A 133 -13.99 -11.11 12.25
CA GLY A 133 -14.11 -12.23 13.16
C GLY A 133 -15.53 -12.38 13.73
N VAL A 134 -15.74 -13.48 14.40
CA VAL A 134 -17.03 -13.76 15.10
C VAL A 134 -17.13 -12.89 16.35
#